data_1e1ea8eb63b165e1bbb28a2d754260f9
#
_entry.id   1e1ea8eb63b165e1bbb28a2d754260f9
#
_cell.length_a   1.000
_cell.length_b   1.000
_cell.length_c   1.000
_cell.angle_alpha   90.00
_cell.angle_beta   90.00
_cell.angle_gamma   90.00
#
_symmetry.space_group_name_H-M   'P 1'
#
loop_
_entity.id
_entity.type
_entity.pdbx_description
1 polymer ?
#
loop_
_entity_poly.entity_id
_entity_poly.type
_entity_poly.pdbx_seq_one_letter_code
_entity_poly.pdbx_strand_id
1 'polypeptide(L)'
;MIFMEGENMVISINDASEIPIYQQIRNQIVLGISDGRLAPGEQLPTVRALSEEIGINSMTVSKAYTLLKQEGYIYTDRRSGARVRQEFETNKELSEKSQELLRQIISEAKVSGMTQTEFFDLCKHIYKG
;
A
#
# COMPACT_ATOMS: atom_id res chain seq x y z
N MET A 1 2.36 -3.11 -15.99
CA MET A 1 3.39 -2.60 -15.07
C MET A 1 3.82 -1.20 -15.52
N ILE A 2 3.64 -0.21 -14.68
CA ILE A 2 3.87 1.19 -15.03
C ILE A 2 4.83 1.81 -14.03
N PHE A 3 5.86 2.50 -14.53
CA PHE A 3 6.79 3.26 -13.68
C PHE A 3 6.20 4.62 -13.37
N MET A 4 6.31 5.04 -12.11
CA MET A 4 5.97 6.38 -11.70
C MET A 4 7.15 7.30 -12.05
N GLU A 5 6.86 8.43 -12.67
CA GLU A 5 7.88 9.36 -13.12
C GLU A 5 8.74 9.88 -11.97
N GLY A 6 10.07 9.82 -12.15
CA GLY A 6 11.03 10.28 -11.14
C GLY A 6 11.15 9.36 -9.94
N GLU A 7 10.49 8.21 -9.98
CA GLU A 7 10.37 7.34 -8.82
C GLU A 7 11.01 5.97 -9.02
N ASN A 8 11.34 5.36 -7.89
CA ASN A 8 11.85 3.99 -7.85
C ASN A 8 10.73 2.97 -7.65
N MET A 9 9.49 3.40 -7.85
CA MET A 9 8.32 2.58 -7.63
C MET A 9 7.63 2.23 -8.92
N VAL A 10 7.19 0.97 -9.01
CA VAL A 10 6.40 0.46 -10.12
C VAL A 10 5.01 0.11 -9.60
N ILE A 11 3.97 0.62 -10.27
CA ILE A 11 2.59 0.23 -9.98
C ILE A 11 2.13 -0.77 -11.03
N SER A 12 1.71 -1.93 -10.57
CA SER A 12 1.22 -3.02 -11.40
C SER A 12 -0.21 -3.34 -11.03
N ILE A 13 -1.13 -3.16 -11.97
CA ILE A 13 -2.55 -3.41 -11.75
C ILE A 13 -2.91 -4.78 -12.31
N ASN A 14 -3.59 -5.58 -11.50
CA ASN A 14 -4.10 -6.90 -11.89
C ASN A 14 -5.62 -6.82 -12.02
N ASP A 15 -6.12 -6.73 -13.26
CA ASP A 15 -7.55 -6.64 -13.55
C ASP A 15 -8.31 -7.91 -13.15
N ALA A 16 -7.62 -9.06 -13.12
CA ALA A 16 -8.23 -10.34 -12.77
C ALA A 16 -8.33 -10.57 -11.27
N SER A 17 -7.71 -9.71 -10.45
CA SER A 17 -7.77 -9.83 -9.00
C SER A 17 -9.14 -9.41 -8.47
N GLU A 18 -9.59 -10.06 -7.39
CA GLU A 18 -10.79 -9.67 -6.66
C GLU A 18 -10.57 -8.40 -5.85
N ILE A 19 -9.31 -8.00 -5.63
CA ILE A 19 -8.99 -6.78 -4.90
C ILE A 19 -9.31 -5.57 -5.78
N PRO A 20 -10.16 -4.64 -5.31
CA PRO A 20 -10.49 -3.43 -6.07
C PRO A 20 -9.23 -2.66 -6.49
N ILE A 21 -9.27 -2.02 -7.64
CA ILE A 21 -8.10 -1.32 -8.18
C ILE A 21 -7.59 -0.23 -7.23
N TYR A 22 -8.49 0.55 -6.61
CA TYR A 22 -8.04 1.57 -5.66
C TYR A 22 -7.27 0.97 -4.48
N GLN A 23 -7.69 -0.22 -4.04
CA GLN A 23 -7.00 -0.92 -2.95
C GLN A 23 -5.63 -1.44 -3.41
N GLN A 24 -5.52 -1.88 -4.65
CA GLN A 24 -4.23 -2.30 -5.22
C GLN A 24 -3.26 -1.13 -5.27
N ILE A 25 -3.72 0.04 -5.69
CA ILE A 25 -2.90 1.25 -5.71
C ILE A 25 -2.44 1.61 -4.30
N ARG A 26 -3.38 1.64 -3.37
CA ARG A 26 -3.08 1.91 -1.95
C ARG A 26 -2.02 0.95 -1.41
N ASN A 27 -2.20 -0.34 -1.64
CA ASN A 27 -1.32 -1.38 -1.11
C ASN A 27 0.11 -1.23 -1.66
N GLN A 28 0.24 -0.90 -2.94
CA GLN A 28 1.55 -0.74 -3.55
C GLN A 28 2.27 0.51 -3.06
N ILE A 29 1.55 1.58 -2.79
CA ILE A 29 2.14 2.80 -2.23
C ILE A 29 2.62 2.53 -0.80
N VAL A 30 1.82 1.85 0.03
CA VAL A 30 2.23 1.46 1.39
C VAL A 30 3.48 0.56 1.34
N LEU A 31 3.51 -0.39 0.42
CA LEU A 31 4.67 -1.25 0.23
C LEU A 31 5.92 -0.43 -0.12
N GLY A 32 5.79 0.52 -1.05
CA GLY A 32 6.88 1.40 -1.44
C GLY A 32 7.40 2.25 -0.29
N ILE A 33 6.50 2.71 0.58
CA ILE A 33 6.89 3.43 1.81
C ILE A 33 7.63 2.48 2.75
N SER A 34 7.12 1.27 2.94
CA SER A 34 7.68 0.32 3.90
C SER A 34 9.09 -0.13 3.54
N ASP A 35 9.41 -0.25 2.26
CA ASP A 35 10.72 -0.72 1.81
C ASP A 35 11.67 0.42 1.39
N GLY A 36 11.25 1.67 1.58
CA GLY A 36 12.10 2.83 1.34
C GLY A 36 12.16 3.32 -0.11
N ARG A 37 11.45 2.67 -1.05
CA ARG A 37 11.39 3.15 -2.43
C ARG A 37 10.69 4.50 -2.52
N LEU A 38 9.74 4.76 -1.63
CA LEU A 38 9.12 6.06 -1.45
C LEU A 38 9.65 6.65 -0.14
N ALA A 39 10.51 7.65 -0.26
CA ALA A 39 11.17 8.25 0.89
C ALA A 39 10.21 9.15 1.70
N PRO A 40 10.47 9.34 3.00
CA PRO A 40 9.70 10.32 3.78
C PRO A 40 9.74 11.69 3.14
N GLY A 41 8.58 12.35 3.01
CA GLY A 41 8.45 13.67 2.41
C GLY A 41 8.44 13.69 0.89
N GLU A 42 8.64 12.56 0.25
CA GLU A 42 8.70 12.49 -1.20
C GLU A 42 7.35 12.86 -1.82
N GLN A 43 7.42 13.65 -2.89
CA GLN A 43 6.25 14.05 -3.66
C GLN A 43 5.75 12.88 -4.51
N LEU A 44 4.45 12.60 -4.41
CA LEU A 44 3.80 11.63 -5.27
C LEU A 44 3.30 12.33 -6.54
N PRO A 45 3.10 11.57 -7.63
CA PRO A 45 2.45 12.14 -8.81
C PRO A 45 1.05 12.63 -8.45
N THR A 46 0.55 13.62 -9.20
CA THR A 46 -0.82 14.06 -9.03
C THR A 46 -1.78 12.94 -9.40
N VAL A 47 -3.01 13.00 -8.89
CA VAL A 47 -4.06 12.04 -9.27
C VAL A 47 -4.17 11.96 -10.80
N ARG A 48 -4.20 13.11 -11.46
CA ARG A 48 -4.31 13.17 -12.92
C ARG A 48 -3.11 12.52 -13.62
N ALA A 49 -1.91 12.85 -13.18
CA ALA A 49 -0.69 12.30 -13.78
C ALA A 49 -0.63 10.77 -13.62
N LEU A 50 -0.92 10.28 -12.42
CA LEU A 50 -0.93 8.83 -12.18
C LEU A 50 -2.03 8.15 -12.99
N SER A 51 -3.23 8.74 -13.02
CA SER A 51 -4.35 8.22 -13.80
C SER A 51 -3.98 8.05 -15.27
N GLU A 52 -3.36 9.06 -15.86
CA GLU A 52 -2.92 9.01 -17.26
C GLU A 52 -1.83 7.96 -17.47
N GLU A 53 -0.88 7.88 -16.53
CA GLU A 53 0.26 6.97 -16.65
C GLU A 53 -0.15 5.50 -16.56
N ILE A 54 -1.02 5.14 -15.62
CA ILE A 54 -1.43 3.74 -15.43
C ILE A 54 -2.71 3.38 -16.17
N GLY A 55 -3.35 4.36 -16.84
CA GLY A 55 -4.55 4.09 -17.62
C GLY A 55 -5.78 3.76 -16.79
N ILE A 56 -5.86 4.28 -15.57
CA ILE A 56 -6.95 4.05 -14.63
C ILE A 56 -7.74 5.34 -14.43
N ASN A 57 -9.05 5.22 -14.27
CA ASN A 57 -9.95 6.34 -14.03
C ASN A 57 -9.45 7.21 -12.86
N SER A 58 -9.48 8.53 -13.06
CA SER A 58 -8.98 9.47 -12.04
C SER A 58 -9.75 9.40 -10.73
N MET A 59 -11.03 9.04 -10.76
CA MET A 59 -11.82 8.87 -9.52
C MET A 59 -11.32 7.68 -8.71
N THR A 60 -10.90 6.61 -9.37
CA THR A 60 -10.33 5.44 -8.71
C THR A 60 -8.98 5.78 -8.07
N VAL A 61 -8.12 6.50 -8.78
CA VAL A 61 -6.84 6.98 -8.23
C VAL A 61 -7.09 7.92 -7.05
N SER A 62 -8.03 8.85 -7.20
CA SER A 62 -8.41 9.79 -6.14
C SER A 62 -8.89 9.04 -4.89
N LYS A 63 -9.66 7.99 -5.06
CA LYS A 63 -10.14 7.17 -3.94
C LYS A 63 -8.97 6.53 -3.19
N ALA A 64 -7.98 6.03 -3.92
CA ALA A 64 -6.77 5.48 -3.30
C ALA A 64 -6.01 6.53 -2.49
N TYR A 65 -5.83 7.72 -3.04
CA TYR A 65 -5.14 8.82 -2.36
C TYR A 65 -5.93 9.29 -1.12
N THR A 66 -7.25 9.37 -1.22
CA THR A 66 -8.08 9.74 -0.08
C THR A 66 -7.92 8.73 1.06
N LEU A 67 -7.93 7.44 0.73
CA LEU A 67 -7.73 6.38 1.71
C LEU A 67 -6.35 6.49 2.38
N LEU A 68 -5.31 6.70 1.59
CA LEU A 68 -3.95 6.88 2.12
C LEU A 68 -3.85 8.09 3.05
N LYS A 69 -4.54 9.19 2.73
CA LYS A 69 -4.60 10.36 3.61
C LYS A 69 -5.32 10.05 4.92
N GLN A 70 -6.45 9.37 4.84
CA GLN A 70 -7.22 8.97 6.04
C GLN A 70 -6.42 8.04 6.94
N GLU A 71 -5.63 7.16 6.35
CA GLU A 71 -4.80 6.21 7.09
C GLU A 71 -3.48 6.82 7.58
N GLY A 72 -3.18 8.04 7.17
CA GLY A 72 -2.01 8.76 7.66
C GLY A 72 -0.70 8.49 6.94
N TYR A 73 -0.74 7.84 5.79
CA TYR A 73 0.48 7.54 5.02
C TYR A 73 0.95 8.72 4.18
N ILE A 74 0.03 9.56 3.72
CA ILE A 74 0.33 10.74 2.92
C ILE A 74 -0.43 11.96 3.42
N TYR A 75 0.01 13.13 2.99
CA TYR A 75 -0.68 14.38 3.26
C TYR A 75 -0.69 15.23 1.99
N THR A 76 -1.56 16.23 1.95
CA THR A 76 -1.63 17.15 0.82
C THR A 76 -0.96 18.48 1.18
N ASP A 77 -0.01 18.87 0.35
CA ASP A 77 0.64 20.18 0.42
C ASP A 77 0.04 21.05 -0.68
N ARG A 78 -0.33 22.29 -0.37
CA ARG A 78 -0.92 23.21 -1.34
C ARG A 78 -0.04 23.47 -2.54
N ARG A 79 1.28 23.46 -2.34
CA ARG A 79 2.23 23.80 -3.40
C ARG A 79 2.64 22.62 -4.25
N SER A 80 2.75 21.46 -3.64
CA SER A 80 3.34 20.30 -4.28
C SER A 80 2.42 19.08 -4.37
N GLY A 81 1.17 19.19 -3.90
CA GLY A 81 0.21 18.10 -3.97
C GLY A 81 0.43 17.04 -2.89
N ALA A 82 0.28 15.78 -3.26
CA ALA A 82 0.39 14.68 -2.32
C ALA A 82 1.85 14.34 -2.02
N ARG A 83 2.15 14.14 -0.74
CA ARG A 83 3.49 13.79 -0.27
C ARG A 83 3.42 12.67 0.76
N VAL A 84 4.44 11.83 0.77
CA VAL A 84 4.63 10.83 1.81
C VAL A 84 4.90 11.55 3.13
N ARG A 85 4.30 11.07 4.22
CA ARG A 85 4.55 11.66 5.54
C ARG A 85 6.03 11.54 5.90
N GLN A 86 6.54 12.58 6.57
CA GLN A 86 7.94 12.59 7.02
C GLN A 86 8.11 11.80 8.31
N GLU A 87 7.09 11.79 9.16
CA GLU A 87 7.14 11.07 10.43
C GLU A 87 5.86 10.26 10.61
N PHE A 88 6.01 9.05 11.10
CA PHE A 88 4.90 8.15 11.41
C PHE A 88 4.87 7.87 12.90
N GLU A 89 3.67 7.73 13.45
CA GLU A 89 3.53 7.26 14.81
C GLU A 89 4.04 5.82 14.89
N THR A 90 4.99 5.60 15.78
CA THR A 90 5.58 4.27 15.97
C THR A 90 5.12 3.66 17.27
N ASN A 91 3.82 3.42 17.38
CA ASN A 91 3.23 2.80 18.57
C ASN A 91 3.42 1.28 18.60
N LYS A 92 3.98 0.72 17.53
CA LYS A 92 4.23 -0.73 17.38
C LYS A 92 2.97 -1.57 17.44
N GLU A 93 1.85 -1.01 17.01
CA GLU A 93 0.57 -1.69 16.98
C GLU A 93 -0.04 -1.63 15.59
N LEU A 94 -0.73 -2.68 15.22
CA LEU A 94 -1.57 -2.70 14.04
C LEU A 94 -2.95 -2.15 14.40
N SER A 95 -3.60 -1.50 13.44
CA SER A 95 -4.99 -1.08 13.61
C SER A 95 -5.89 -2.30 13.88
N GLU A 96 -7.05 -2.06 14.47
CA GLU A 96 -8.03 -3.13 14.70
C GLU A 96 -8.41 -3.82 13.39
N LYS A 97 -8.59 -3.04 12.32
CA LYS A 97 -8.89 -3.57 10.99
C LYS A 97 -7.79 -4.53 10.50
N SER A 98 -6.54 -4.14 10.65
CA SER A 98 -5.40 -4.98 10.23
C SER A 98 -5.30 -6.24 11.09
N GLN A 99 -5.56 -6.13 12.39
CA GLN A 99 -5.57 -7.30 13.28
C GLN A 99 -6.68 -8.27 12.90
N GLU A 100 -7.85 -7.77 12.52
CA GLU A 100 -8.96 -8.61 12.07
C GLU A 100 -8.60 -9.35 10.78
N LEU A 101 -7.96 -8.68 9.83
CA LEU A 101 -7.45 -9.31 8.62
C LEU A 101 -6.42 -10.40 8.94
N LEU A 102 -5.55 -10.15 9.89
CA LEU A 102 -4.55 -11.12 10.33
C LEU A 102 -5.22 -12.36 10.96
N ARG A 103 -6.26 -12.16 11.79
CA ARG A 103 -7.03 -13.29 12.34
C ARG A 103 -7.62 -14.14 11.24
N GLN A 104 -8.16 -13.51 10.21
CA GLN A 104 -8.73 -14.23 9.06
C GLN A 104 -7.66 -15.05 8.33
N ILE A 105 -6.50 -14.45 8.12
CA ILE A 105 -5.37 -15.13 7.47
C ILE A 105 -4.93 -16.34 8.29
N ILE A 106 -4.81 -16.18 9.60
CA ILE A 106 -4.43 -17.28 10.51
C ILE A 106 -5.48 -18.39 10.47
N SER A 107 -6.75 -18.04 10.43
CA SER A 107 -7.84 -19.03 10.32
C SER A 107 -7.72 -19.84 9.03
N GLU A 108 -7.45 -19.19 7.93
CA GLU A 108 -7.24 -19.86 6.64
C GLU A 108 -6.03 -20.80 6.69
N ALA A 109 -4.94 -20.36 7.31
CA ALA A 109 -3.75 -21.17 7.48
C ALA A 109 -4.05 -22.45 8.29
N LYS A 110 -4.81 -22.31 9.37
CA LYS A 110 -5.20 -23.45 10.21
C LYS A 110 -6.06 -24.43 9.43
N VAL A 111 -7.02 -23.95 8.67
CA VAL A 111 -7.89 -24.82 7.85
C VAL A 111 -7.08 -25.56 6.81
N SER A 112 -6.04 -24.94 6.24
CA SER A 112 -5.16 -25.59 5.26
C SER A 112 -4.18 -26.60 5.87
N GLY A 113 -4.18 -26.74 7.20
CA GLY A 113 -3.30 -27.69 7.90
C GLY A 113 -1.91 -27.15 8.22
N MET A 114 -1.69 -25.85 8.06
CA MET A 114 -0.40 -25.23 8.37
C MET A 114 -0.19 -25.18 9.88
N THR A 115 0.99 -25.62 10.34
CA THR A 115 1.35 -25.53 11.75
C THR A 115 1.78 -24.10 12.10
N GLN A 116 1.81 -23.79 13.39
CA GLN A 116 2.28 -22.50 13.87
C GLN A 116 3.72 -22.22 13.38
N THR A 117 4.60 -23.21 13.47
CA THR A 117 5.98 -23.05 13.02
C THR A 117 6.04 -22.75 11.51
N GLU A 118 5.27 -23.47 10.71
CA GLU A 118 5.21 -23.24 9.27
C GLU A 118 4.67 -21.84 8.96
N PHE A 119 3.64 -21.42 9.68
CA PHE A 119 3.09 -20.07 9.50
C PHE A 119 4.12 -18.99 9.86
N PHE A 120 4.80 -19.15 10.98
CA PHE A 120 5.82 -18.18 11.40
C PHE A 120 6.99 -18.14 10.42
N ASP A 121 7.39 -19.27 9.87
CA ASP A 121 8.44 -19.33 8.86
C ASP A 121 8.03 -18.58 7.59
N LEU A 122 6.78 -18.74 7.17
CA LEU A 122 6.23 -17.99 6.04
C LEU A 122 6.27 -16.48 6.32
N CYS A 123 5.85 -16.07 7.52
CA CYS A 123 5.89 -14.66 7.90
C CYS A 123 7.31 -14.10 7.86
N LYS A 124 8.29 -14.86 8.37
CA LYS A 124 9.70 -14.45 8.33
C LYS A 124 10.20 -14.28 6.90
N HIS A 125 9.82 -15.20 6.02
CA HIS A 125 10.18 -15.14 4.61
C HIS A 125 9.62 -13.89 3.95
N ILE A 126 8.34 -13.62 4.17
CA ILE A 126 7.66 -12.44 3.61
C ILE A 126 8.27 -11.15 4.18
N TYR A 127 8.58 -11.14 5.48
CA TYR A 127 9.15 -9.96 6.15
C TYR A 127 10.49 -9.55 5.58
N LYS A 128 11.28 -10.51 5.17
CA LYS A 128 12.59 -10.24 4.54
C LYS A 128 12.47 -9.67 3.13
N GLY A 129 11.31 -9.86 2.52
CA GLY A 129 11.04 -9.38 1.18
C GLY A 129 11.60 -10.25 0.12
#